data_22a915e6425d8127e35d74d63e46ff02
#
_entry.id   22a915e6425d8127e35d74d63e46ff02
#
_cell.length_a   1.000
_cell.length_b   1.000
_cell.length_c   1.000
_cell.angle_alpha   90.00
_cell.angle_beta   90.00
_cell.angle_gamma   90.00
#
_symmetry.space_group_name_H-M   'P 1'
#
loop_
_entity.id
_entity.type
_entity.pdbx_description
1 polymer ?
#
loop_
_entity_poly.entity_id
_entity_poly.type
_entity_poly.pdbx_seq_one_letter_code
_entity_poly.pdbx_strand_id
1 'polypeptide(L)'
;MRLLLKGGRVIDPANGIDGALDVLIQDGRIAAVGDIPQGPEIGAGPDAGLDAGPGANAGPGSVPCSSSSRSDHSTTIVNCRGKIVCPGFIDLHAHLREPGYEYKEDIASGSRAAAAGGFTTICCMPNTNPVIDNGAVAGFVRRRAQEVGLVNVLPIGAITKKQAGEELAEMGELVAAGCVAVSDDGKPVMRSDVMRHALEYSRLFGIPVLSHCEDANLSDGQMHEGYYSTVYGLKGIPAEAEEIMVARDIVLARLTRARLHICHVSTKGALEAVRQAKALGLPVTCEATPHHLALTDEAVGSYDTDTKVNPPLRSAEHVQALREALASGLVDCIATDHAPHHIESKDCEYGLASCGISGIETAIAVIMDRLVRPGLLDVAKMVSLFTTGPAGIIESRQAADGMDQGTSDLTANQAAAYRGALTPGAPADVTIIDPELARTVNPRQFYSRGKNTPFKGMELTGWPCMTIVGGRIVAQDGRVVGQTD
;
A
#
# COMPACT_ATOMS: atom_id res chain seq x y z
N MET A 1 -3.84 8.72 -24.63
CA MET A 1 -3.57 9.86 -23.71
C MET A 1 -2.08 9.96 -23.47
N ARG A 2 -1.49 11.18 -23.56
CA ARG A 2 -0.06 11.38 -23.36
C ARG A 2 0.14 12.40 -22.24
N LEU A 3 0.93 12.03 -21.21
CA LEU A 3 1.20 12.84 -20.02
C LEU A 3 2.72 12.93 -19.82
N LEU A 4 3.24 14.13 -19.65
CA LEU A 4 4.66 14.40 -19.38
C LEU A 4 4.80 15.01 -17.99
N LEU A 5 5.42 14.28 -17.05
CA LEU A 5 5.81 14.74 -15.73
C LEU A 5 7.19 15.39 -15.86
N LYS A 6 7.29 16.70 -15.68
CA LYS A 6 8.48 17.47 -16.07
C LYS A 6 9.27 18.03 -14.91
N GLY A 7 10.59 17.75 -14.88
CA GLY A 7 11.57 18.41 -14.04
C GLY A 7 11.48 18.07 -12.55
N GLY A 8 10.89 16.92 -12.19
CA GLY A 8 10.86 16.41 -10.82
C GLY A 8 12.15 15.68 -10.43
N ARG A 9 12.40 15.51 -9.14
CA ARG A 9 13.35 14.51 -8.67
C ARG A 9 12.71 13.14 -8.80
N VAL A 10 13.12 12.38 -9.81
CA VAL A 10 12.62 11.01 -10.03
C VAL A 10 13.41 10.08 -9.12
N ILE A 11 12.71 9.34 -8.26
CA ILE A 11 13.29 8.31 -7.38
C ILE A 11 12.64 6.98 -7.74
N ASP A 12 13.41 6.10 -8.35
CA ASP A 12 12.97 4.74 -8.71
C ASP A 12 14.01 3.72 -8.25
N PRO A 13 13.85 3.16 -7.05
CA PRO A 13 14.81 2.23 -6.47
C PRO A 13 14.99 0.94 -7.29
N ALA A 14 13.95 0.50 -8.00
CA ALA A 14 14.01 -0.71 -8.83
C ALA A 14 14.98 -0.56 -10.00
N ASN A 15 15.09 0.65 -10.57
CA ASN A 15 15.95 0.96 -11.70
C ASN A 15 17.22 1.75 -11.30
N GLY A 16 17.45 1.96 -9.99
CA GLY A 16 18.60 2.71 -9.48
C GLY A 16 18.61 4.19 -9.88
N ILE A 17 17.43 4.79 -10.08
CA ILE A 17 17.27 6.17 -10.52
C ILE A 17 17.06 7.07 -9.29
N ASP A 18 17.86 8.15 -9.18
CA ASP A 18 17.65 9.28 -8.29
C ASP A 18 18.23 10.53 -8.94
N GLY A 19 17.39 11.37 -9.53
CA GLY A 19 17.84 12.57 -10.24
C GLY A 19 16.72 13.42 -10.80
N ALA A 20 17.08 14.64 -11.25
CA ALA A 20 16.15 15.56 -11.91
C ALA A 20 15.89 15.09 -13.35
N LEU A 21 14.77 14.42 -13.58
CA LEU A 21 14.40 13.80 -14.84
C LEU A 21 12.92 14.05 -15.17
N ASP A 22 12.55 13.71 -16.39
CA ASP A 22 11.17 13.69 -16.87
C ASP A 22 10.64 12.26 -16.93
N VAL A 23 9.32 12.08 -16.74
CA VAL A 23 8.64 10.80 -16.96
C VAL A 23 7.55 10.99 -18.01
N LEU A 24 7.66 10.24 -19.11
CA LEU A 24 6.65 10.22 -20.17
C LEU A 24 5.72 9.01 -19.98
N ILE A 25 4.46 9.30 -19.90
CA ILE A 25 3.38 8.31 -19.84
C ILE A 25 2.62 8.36 -21.17
N GLN A 26 2.41 7.22 -21.77
CA GLN A 26 1.64 7.09 -23.00
C GLN A 26 0.73 5.85 -22.93
N ASP A 27 -0.54 6.05 -23.23
CA ASP A 27 -1.56 4.99 -23.29
C ASP A 27 -1.60 4.10 -22.04
N GLY A 28 -1.49 4.76 -20.86
CA GLY A 28 -1.54 4.10 -19.56
C GLY A 28 -0.26 3.40 -19.11
N ARG A 29 0.83 3.54 -19.85
CA ARG A 29 2.12 2.92 -19.56
C ARG A 29 3.25 3.94 -19.48
N ILE A 30 4.29 3.60 -18.73
CA ILE A 30 5.55 4.34 -18.73
C ILE A 30 6.17 4.17 -20.12
N ALA A 31 6.35 5.28 -20.85
CA ALA A 31 6.97 5.26 -22.16
C ALA A 31 8.48 5.52 -22.08
N ALA A 32 8.91 6.46 -21.22
CA ALA A 32 10.32 6.78 -21.01
C ALA A 32 10.54 7.49 -19.66
N VAL A 33 11.74 7.35 -19.11
CA VAL A 33 12.27 8.11 -17.98
C VAL A 33 13.64 8.67 -18.39
N GLY A 34 13.85 9.98 -18.27
CA GLY A 34 15.10 10.64 -18.69
C GLY A 34 14.88 12.08 -19.13
N ASP A 35 15.87 12.66 -19.78
CA ASP A 35 15.73 13.95 -20.44
C ASP A 35 14.86 13.78 -21.70
N ILE A 36 13.63 14.27 -21.64
CA ILE A 36 12.67 14.11 -22.75
C ILE A 36 12.60 15.42 -23.52
N PRO A 37 13.12 15.46 -24.78
CA PRO A 37 13.03 16.64 -25.62
C PRO A 37 11.56 16.98 -25.90
N GLN A 38 11.22 18.25 -25.74
CA GLN A 38 9.95 18.74 -26.28
C GLN A 38 10.07 18.65 -27.79
N GLY A 39 9.19 17.85 -28.43
CA GLY A 39 9.03 17.94 -29.88
C GLY A 39 8.72 19.40 -30.27
N PRO A 40 9.01 19.82 -31.51
CA PRO A 40 8.80 21.19 -31.90
C PRO A 40 7.37 21.62 -31.54
N GLU A 41 7.25 22.68 -30.72
CA GLU A 41 6.01 23.39 -30.56
C GLU A 41 5.57 23.75 -31.98
N ILE A 42 4.41 23.28 -32.42
CA ILE A 42 3.77 23.82 -33.62
C ILE A 42 3.39 25.24 -33.21
N GLY A 43 4.30 26.17 -33.60
CA GLY A 43 4.14 27.58 -33.33
C GLY A 43 2.77 28.04 -33.85
N ALA A 44 2.11 28.90 -33.05
CA ALA A 44 1.04 29.72 -33.56
C ALA A 44 1.55 30.40 -34.85
N GLY A 45 0.97 30.03 -35.97
CA GLY A 45 1.31 30.64 -37.27
C GLY A 45 1.04 32.12 -37.21
N PRO A 46 1.91 32.94 -37.85
CA PRO A 46 1.63 34.38 -37.97
C PRO A 46 0.40 34.61 -38.85
N ASP A 47 -0.40 35.57 -38.47
CA ASP A 47 -1.51 36.15 -39.25
C ASP A 47 -1.08 36.30 -40.72
N ALA A 48 -1.67 35.52 -41.61
CA ALA A 48 -1.58 35.78 -43.06
C ALA A 48 -2.80 36.58 -43.49
N GLY A 49 -2.54 37.85 -43.79
CA GLY A 49 -3.51 38.80 -44.31
C GLY A 49 -4.19 38.28 -45.58
N LEU A 50 -5.42 38.69 -45.71
CA LEU A 50 -6.27 38.60 -46.88
C LEU A 50 -5.60 39.15 -48.12
N ASP A 51 -5.54 38.37 -49.21
CA ASP A 51 -5.63 38.92 -50.54
C ASP A 51 -6.42 38.02 -51.48
N ALA A 52 -7.37 38.59 -52.16
CA ALA A 52 -8.32 37.96 -53.04
C ALA A 52 -7.85 38.03 -54.50
N GLY A 53 -8.07 36.94 -55.25
CA GLY A 53 -7.98 36.97 -56.72
C GLY A 53 -8.45 35.66 -57.37
N PRO A 54 -9.27 35.71 -58.42
CA PRO A 54 -10.11 34.59 -58.83
C PRO A 54 -9.56 33.82 -60.07
N GLY A 55 -10.01 32.57 -60.21
CA GLY A 55 -10.03 31.95 -61.54
C GLY A 55 -9.79 30.46 -61.68
N ALA A 56 -10.84 29.79 -62.10
CA ALA A 56 -10.95 28.76 -63.13
C ALA A 56 -10.83 27.26 -62.85
N ASN A 57 -11.99 26.61 -63.00
CA ASN A 57 -12.32 25.37 -63.77
C ASN A 57 -11.72 23.98 -63.42
N ALA A 58 -12.54 23.15 -62.90
CA ALA A 58 -13.16 21.89 -63.42
C ALA A 58 -12.28 20.76 -63.95
N GLY A 59 -12.44 19.58 -63.34
CA GLY A 59 -12.24 18.25 -63.91
C GLY A 59 -12.59 17.14 -62.89
N PRO A 60 -13.42 16.16 -63.22
CA PRO A 60 -13.93 15.18 -62.26
C PRO A 60 -13.10 13.90 -62.22
N GLY A 61 -13.01 13.32 -61.02
CA GLY A 61 -12.64 11.91 -60.91
C GLY A 61 -11.46 11.61 -60.01
N SER A 62 -11.72 11.44 -58.72
CA SER A 62 -10.87 10.58 -57.90
C SER A 62 -11.63 10.10 -56.65
N VAL A 63 -11.54 8.82 -56.46
CA VAL A 63 -12.06 8.00 -55.35
C VAL A 63 -11.64 8.58 -54.00
N PRO A 64 -12.47 8.62 -52.98
CA PRO A 64 -12.04 9.12 -51.67
C PRO A 64 -11.12 8.12 -51.00
N CYS A 65 -9.88 8.54 -50.82
CA CYS A 65 -8.95 7.86 -49.92
C CYS A 65 -9.44 8.07 -48.48
N SER A 66 -9.61 6.95 -47.77
CA SER A 66 -9.98 6.87 -46.38
C SER A 66 -9.22 7.88 -45.53
N SER A 67 -9.93 8.81 -44.91
CA SER A 67 -9.38 9.70 -43.89
C SER A 67 -8.98 8.90 -42.67
N SER A 68 -7.67 8.62 -42.54
CA SER A 68 -7.11 8.27 -41.24
C SER A 68 -7.32 9.47 -40.32
N SER A 69 -8.23 9.32 -39.37
CA SER A 69 -8.41 10.28 -38.25
C SER A 69 -7.09 10.38 -37.50
N ARG A 70 -6.31 11.42 -37.69
CA ARG A 70 -5.24 11.80 -36.78
C ARG A 70 -5.91 12.21 -35.50
N SER A 71 -5.87 11.33 -34.48
CA SER A 71 -6.18 11.69 -33.11
C SER A 71 -5.18 12.77 -32.69
N ASP A 72 -5.70 13.96 -32.43
CA ASP A 72 -4.94 15.09 -31.90
C ASP A 72 -4.52 14.73 -30.46
N HIS A 73 -3.32 14.14 -30.31
CA HIS A 73 -2.77 13.72 -29.02
C HIS A 73 -2.03 14.91 -28.40
N SER A 74 -2.77 15.91 -27.91
CA SER A 74 -2.17 16.93 -27.07
C SER A 74 -1.53 16.30 -25.86
N THR A 75 -0.23 16.61 -25.64
CA THR A 75 0.51 16.15 -24.45
C THR A 75 0.14 17.05 -23.28
N THR A 76 -0.44 16.48 -22.22
CA THR A 76 -0.63 17.19 -20.97
C THR A 76 0.70 17.24 -20.22
N ILE A 77 1.16 18.44 -19.86
CA ILE A 77 2.41 18.64 -19.13
C ILE A 77 2.09 18.95 -17.67
N VAL A 78 2.65 18.18 -16.75
CA VAL A 78 2.60 18.41 -15.31
C VAL A 78 3.98 18.91 -14.85
N ASN A 79 4.01 20.10 -14.26
CA ASN A 79 5.24 20.65 -13.69
C ASN A 79 5.53 20.00 -12.32
N CYS A 80 6.61 19.24 -12.26
CA CYS A 80 7.05 18.53 -11.05
C CYS A 80 8.28 19.14 -10.39
N ARG A 81 8.71 20.35 -10.77
CA ARG A 81 9.87 21.02 -10.16
C ARG A 81 9.68 21.16 -8.65
N GLY A 82 10.71 20.80 -7.89
CA GLY A 82 10.66 20.78 -6.43
C GLY A 82 9.89 19.62 -5.83
N LYS A 83 9.34 18.72 -6.65
CA LYS A 83 8.57 17.56 -6.21
C LYS A 83 9.35 16.27 -6.45
N ILE A 84 8.99 15.24 -5.68
CA ILE A 84 9.50 13.88 -5.84
C ILE A 84 8.49 13.11 -6.71
N VAL A 85 8.98 12.49 -7.77
CA VAL A 85 8.20 11.61 -8.66
C VAL A 85 8.72 10.20 -8.44
N CYS A 86 7.87 9.28 -8.04
CA CYS A 86 8.27 7.89 -7.76
C CYS A 86 7.22 6.90 -8.27
N PRO A 87 7.56 5.59 -8.34
CA PRO A 87 6.57 4.56 -8.60
C PRO A 87 5.40 4.67 -7.64
N GLY A 88 4.22 4.26 -8.08
CA GLY A 88 3.03 4.25 -7.24
C GLY A 88 3.21 3.41 -5.98
N PHE A 89 2.79 3.94 -4.85
CA PHE A 89 2.93 3.28 -3.55
C PHE A 89 1.99 2.11 -3.41
N ILE A 90 2.48 1.08 -2.71
CA ILE A 90 1.79 -0.18 -2.43
C ILE A 90 1.62 -0.31 -0.93
N ASP A 91 0.39 -0.50 -0.48
CA ASP A 91 0.07 -0.82 0.90
C ASP A 91 -0.26 -2.31 1.03
N LEU A 92 0.54 -3.05 1.80
CA LEU A 92 0.34 -4.48 2.00
C LEU A 92 -0.77 -4.81 3.00
N HIS A 93 -1.20 -3.83 3.81
CA HIS A 93 -2.03 -4.10 4.96
C HIS A 93 -3.10 -3.03 5.13
N ALA A 94 -4.29 -3.27 4.58
CA ALA A 94 -5.44 -2.40 4.71
C ALA A 94 -6.74 -3.19 4.89
N HIS A 95 -7.67 -2.63 5.68
CA HIS A 95 -8.97 -3.24 5.97
C HIS A 95 -10.08 -2.47 5.25
N LEU A 96 -10.54 -2.99 4.12
CA LEU A 96 -11.62 -2.38 3.34
C LEU A 96 -13.02 -2.78 3.82
N ARG A 97 -13.11 -3.70 4.78
CA ARG A 97 -14.32 -4.07 5.52
C ARG A 97 -15.48 -4.63 4.67
N GLU A 98 -15.50 -4.46 3.36
CA GLU A 98 -16.48 -5.00 2.42
C GLU A 98 -16.00 -6.38 1.89
N PRO A 99 -16.87 -7.42 1.96
CA PRO A 99 -18.28 -7.38 2.35
C PRO A 99 -18.54 -7.42 3.87
N GLY A 100 -19.69 -6.89 4.27
CA GLY A 100 -20.35 -7.15 5.54
C GLY A 100 -20.12 -6.12 6.66
N TYR A 101 -19.16 -5.22 6.52
CA TYR A 101 -18.88 -4.16 7.49
C TYR A 101 -18.77 -2.80 6.80
N GLU A 102 -19.56 -2.57 5.74
CA GLU A 102 -19.53 -1.38 4.89
C GLU A 102 -19.82 -0.09 5.68
N TYR A 103 -20.43 -0.20 6.84
CA TYR A 103 -20.65 0.94 7.74
C TYR A 103 -19.34 1.46 8.38
N LYS A 104 -18.28 0.62 8.43
CA LYS A 104 -16.94 1.02 8.90
C LYS A 104 -16.08 1.53 7.74
N GLU A 105 -16.11 0.84 6.60
CA GLU A 105 -15.41 1.15 5.36
C GLU A 105 -15.97 0.32 4.23
N ASP A 106 -15.83 0.78 2.98
CA ASP A 106 -16.08 -0.02 1.79
C ASP A 106 -14.94 0.12 0.77
N ILE A 107 -14.95 -0.73 -0.26
CA ILE A 107 -13.91 -0.73 -1.29
C ILE A 107 -13.87 0.62 -2.02
N ALA A 108 -15.01 1.30 -2.18
CA ALA A 108 -15.07 2.58 -2.88
C ALA A 108 -14.46 3.71 -2.05
N SER A 109 -14.84 3.84 -0.76
CA SER A 109 -14.30 4.86 0.14
C SER A 109 -12.83 4.60 0.48
N GLY A 110 -12.45 3.35 0.74
CA GLY A 110 -11.06 2.97 0.97
C GLY A 110 -10.17 3.20 -0.26
N SER A 111 -10.68 2.95 -1.48
CA SER A 111 -9.96 3.28 -2.72
C SER A 111 -9.76 4.78 -2.90
N ARG A 112 -10.76 5.60 -2.51
CA ARG A 112 -10.62 7.07 -2.52
C ARG A 112 -9.58 7.53 -1.49
N ALA A 113 -9.62 6.96 -0.29
CA ALA A 113 -8.65 7.25 0.77
C ALA A 113 -7.22 6.88 0.32
N ALA A 114 -7.04 5.72 -0.30
CA ALA A 114 -5.78 5.29 -0.86
C ALA A 114 -5.26 6.25 -1.94
N ALA A 115 -6.12 6.62 -2.91
CA ALA A 115 -5.76 7.57 -3.97
C ALA A 115 -5.35 8.93 -3.39
N ALA A 116 -6.10 9.47 -2.42
CA ALA A 116 -5.78 10.72 -1.74
C ALA A 116 -4.48 10.63 -0.93
N GLY A 117 -4.20 9.46 -0.34
CA GLY A 117 -2.99 9.15 0.43
C GLY A 117 -1.74 8.84 -0.41
N GLY A 118 -1.85 8.81 -1.75
CA GLY A 118 -0.71 8.54 -2.63
C GLY A 118 -0.52 7.06 -3.00
N PHE A 119 -1.42 6.18 -2.59
CA PHE A 119 -1.33 4.75 -2.89
C PHE A 119 -2.04 4.41 -4.21
N THR A 120 -1.36 3.66 -5.04
CA THR A 120 -1.89 3.16 -6.32
C THR A 120 -2.33 1.71 -6.24
N THR A 121 -1.85 1.00 -5.22
CA THR A 121 -2.18 -0.41 -4.95
C THR A 121 -2.35 -0.62 -3.46
N ILE A 122 -3.41 -1.35 -3.08
CA ILE A 122 -3.68 -1.74 -1.69
C ILE A 122 -4.03 -3.22 -1.61
N CYS A 123 -3.53 -3.90 -0.59
CA CYS A 123 -3.90 -5.28 -0.30
C CYS A 123 -5.01 -5.29 0.77
N CYS A 124 -6.11 -5.98 0.45
CA CYS A 124 -7.29 -6.03 1.32
C CYS A 124 -7.24 -7.26 2.22
N MET A 125 -7.17 -7.05 3.53
CA MET A 125 -7.16 -8.12 4.54
C MET A 125 -8.48 -8.90 4.57
N PRO A 126 -8.45 -10.21 4.95
CA PRO A 126 -9.57 -11.13 4.78
C PRO A 126 -10.67 -11.04 5.85
N ASN A 127 -10.51 -10.21 6.89
CA ASN A 127 -11.40 -10.12 8.04
C ASN A 127 -12.72 -9.37 7.75
N THR A 128 -13.43 -9.84 6.75
CA THR A 128 -14.75 -9.38 6.28
C THR A 128 -15.86 -10.32 6.75
N ASN A 129 -17.11 -10.08 6.36
CA ASN A 129 -18.24 -10.94 6.68
C ASN A 129 -19.15 -11.13 5.44
N PRO A 130 -19.08 -12.28 4.75
CA PRO A 130 -18.24 -13.45 5.08
C PRO A 130 -16.74 -13.16 4.93
N VAL A 131 -15.92 -13.94 5.65
CA VAL A 131 -14.44 -13.92 5.55
C VAL A 131 -14.02 -14.29 4.12
N ILE A 132 -12.91 -13.71 3.63
CA ILE A 132 -12.33 -14.07 2.32
C ILE A 132 -11.60 -15.44 2.46
N ASP A 133 -12.33 -16.52 2.71
CA ASP A 133 -11.80 -17.87 2.91
C ASP A 133 -12.09 -18.82 1.74
N ASN A 134 -12.69 -18.32 0.66
CA ASN A 134 -12.99 -19.07 -0.54
C ASN A 134 -12.98 -18.19 -1.81
N GLY A 135 -12.91 -18.82 -2.97
CA GLY A 135 -12.79 -18.13 -4.25
C GLY A 135 -13.98 -17.23 -4.61
N ALA A 136 -15.19 -17.51 -4.10
CA ALA A 136 -16.37 -16.70 -4.41
C ALA A 136 -16.29 -15.33 -3.76
N VAL A 137 -15.90 -15.26 -2.48
CA VAL A 137 -15.73 -13.98 -1.75
C VAL A 137 -14.53 -13.20 -2.29
N ALA A 138 -13.39 -13.86 -2.56
CA ALA A 138 -12.23 -13.23 -3.20
C ALA A 138 -12.60 -12.63 -4.57
N GLY A 139 -13.35 -13.37 -5.38
CA GLY A 139 -13.87 -12.92 -6.68
C GLY A 139 -14.84 -11.74 -6.56
N PHE A 140 -15.64 -11.69 -5.50
CA PHE A 140 -16.51 -10.53 -5.22
C PHE A 140 -15.67 -9.28 -4.99
N VAL A 141 -14.70 -9.33 -4.08
CA VAL A 141 -13.81 -8.20 -3.76
C VAL A 141 -13.11 -7.68 -5.02
N ARG A 142 -12.57 -8.61 -5.84
CA ARG A 142 -11.89 -8.25 -7.09
C ARG A 142 -12.81 -7.56 -8.09
N ARG A 143 -14.03 -8.07 -8.31
CA ARG A 143 -15.01 -7.43 -9.21
C ARG A 143 -15.42 -6.06 -8.69
N ARG A 144 -15.71 -5.95 -7.40
CA ARG A 144 -16.09 -4.68 -6.79
C ARG A 144 -14.99 -3.63 -6.93
N ALA A 145 -13.73 -4.01 -6.72
CA ALA A 145 -12.57 -3.15 -6.95
C ALA A 145 -12.46 -2.69 -8.42
N GLN A 146 -12.70 -3.58 -9.37
CA GLN A 146 -12.70 -3.24 -10.81
C GLN A 146 -13.82 -2.27 -11.17
N GLU A 147 -15.01 -2.42 -10.58
CA GLU A 147 -16.13 -1.49 -10.77
C GLU A 147 -15.81 -0.09 -10.25
N VAL A 148 -15.17 0.01 -9.11
CA VAL A 148 -14.69 1.28 -8.54
C VAL A 148 -13.60 1.91 -9.41
N GLY A 149 -12.63 1.11 -9.85
CA GLY A 149 -11.63 1.47 -10.86
C GLY A 149 -10.74 2.66 -10.53
N LEU A 150 -10.50 2.96 -9.25
CA LEU A 150 -9.64 4.07 -8.81
C LEU A 150 -8.19 3.62 -8.61
N VAL A 151 -7.98 2.65 -7.71
CA VAL A 151 -6.68 2.07 -7.40
C VAL A 151 -6.72 0.56 -7.59
N ASN A 152 -5.56 -0.08 -7.64
CA ASN A 152 -5.48 -1.53 -7.70
C ASN A 152 -5.77 -2.11 -6.30
N VAL A 153 -6.80 -2.94 -6.16
CA VAL A 153 -7.11 -3.65 -4.92
C VAL A 153 -6.82 -5.13 -5.11
N LEU A 154 -5.93 -5.67 -4.27
CA LEU A 154 -5.49 -7.06 -4.31
C LEU A 154 -6.05 -7.77 -3.08
N PRO A 155 -6.89 -8.80 -3.22
CA PRO A 155 -7.39 -9.53 -2.07
C PRO A 155 -6.29 -10.38 -1.42
N ILE A 156 -6.30 -10.43 -0.09
CA ILE A 156 -5.59 -11.41 0.73
C ILE A 156 -6.64 -12.41 1.20
N GLY A 157 -6.35 -13.70 1.03
CA GLY A 157 -7.24 -14.77 1.50
C GLY A 157 -6.98 -15.11 2.97
N ALA A 158 -7.94 -15.76 3.63
CA ALA A 158 -7.73 -16.27 4.99
C ALA A 158 -6.81 -17.51 4.99
N ILE A 159 -6.02 -17.67 6.05
CA ILE A 159 -5.26 -18.91 6.30
C ILE A 159 -6.23 -20.03 6.63
N THR A 160 -7.19 -19.75 7.54
CA THR A 160 -8.12 -20.73 8.03
C THR A 160 -9.57 -20.34 7.70
N LYS A 161 -10.43 -21.35 7.55
CA LYS A 161 -11.87 -21.15 7.33
C LYS A 161 -12.46 -20.29 8.46
N LYS A 162 -13.18 -19.23 8.09
CA LYS A 162 -13.79 -18.25 9.01
C LYS A 162 -12.78 -17.58 9.96
N GLN A 163 -11.49 -17.67 9.67
CA GLN A 163 -10.42 -17.25 10.58
C GLN A 163 -10.59 -17.85 11.98
N ALA A 164 -10.90 -19.15 12.03
CA ALA A 164 -11.13 -19.87 13.28
C ALA A 164 -9.86 -20.50 13.87
N GLY A 165 -8.75 -20.53 13.13
CA GLY A 165 -7.48 -21.12 13.57
C GLY A 165 -7.47 -22.65 13.60
N GLU A 166 -8.46 -23.34 13.01
CA GLU A 166 -8.66 -24.79 13.12
C GLU A 166 -8.46 -25.54 11.81
N GLU A 167 -9.12 -25.15 10.75
CA GLU A 167 -9.12 -25.79 9.44
C GLU A 167 -8.62 -24.82 8.36
N LEU A 168 -7.71 -25.26 7.50
CA LEU A 168 -7.17 -24.43 6.42
C LEU A 168 -8.26 -24.03 5.41
N ALA A 169 -8.19 -22.82 4.90
CA ALA A 169 -8.91 -22.40 3.72
C ALA A 169 -8.31 -23.05 2.45
N GLU A 170 -9.08 -23.06 1.37
CA GLU A 170 -8.66 -23.61 0.08
C GLU A 170 -7.76 -22.62 -0.67
N MET A 171 -6.46 -22.58 -0.31
CA MET A 171 -5.50 -21.62 -0.85
C MET A 171 -5.39 -21.66 -2.37
N GLY A 172 -5.58 -22.84 -2.98
CA GLY A 172 -5.59 -22.99 -4.45
C GLY A 172 -6.72 -22.21 -5.10
N GLU A 173 -7.94 -22.25 -4.53
CA GLU A 173 -9.08 -21.46 -5.02
C GLU A 173 -8.87 -19.95 -4.79
N LEU A 174 -8.30 -19.58 -3.64
CA LEU A 174 -7.98 -18.20 -3.32
C LEU A 174 -6.99 -17.60 -4.32
N VAL A 175 -5.92 -18.31 -4.62
CA VAL A 175 -4.92 -17.90 -5.63
C VAL A 175 -5.54 -17.81 -7.03
N ALA A 176 -6.33 -18.79 -7.42
CA ALA A 176 -7.05 -18.78 -8.71
C ALA A 176 -8.02 -17.58 -8.82
N ALA A 177 -8.62 -17.16 -7.69
CA ALA A 177 -9.47 -15.97 -7.62
C ALA A 177 -8.68 -14.64 -7.57
N GLY A 178 -7.34 -14.69 -7.46
CA GLY A 178 -6.44 -13.54 -7.52
C GLY A 178 -5.93 -13.06 -6.17
N CYS A 179 -6.03 -13.85 -5.10
CA CYS A 179 -5.36 -13.55 -3.84
C CYS A 179 -3.83 -13.62 -4.01
N VAL A 180 -3.14 -12.63 -3.46
CA VAL A 180 -1.67 -12.49 -3.55
C VAL A 180 -0.93 -13.02 -2.34
N ALA A 181 -1.64 -13.29 -1.25
CA ALA A 181 -1.14 -13.79 0.03
C ALA A 181 -2.27 -14.42 0.82
N VAL A 182 -1.96 -15.01 1.97
CA VAL A 182 -2.95 -15.46 2.97
C VAL A 182 -2.60 -14.94 4.35
N SER A 183 -3.65 -14.59 5.13
CA SER A 183 -3.53 -14.06 6.50
C SER A 183 -4.78 -14.39 7.32
N ASP A 184 -4.61 -14.60 8.62
CA ASP A 184 -5.72 -14.56 9.59
C ASP A 184 -5.60 -13.29 10.45
N ASP A 185 -5.31 -12.15 9.79
CA ASP A 185 -5.09 -10.89 10.48
C ASP A 185 -6.19 -10.52 11.48
N GLY A 186 -5.75 -10.01 12.64
CA GLY A 186 -6.59 -9.73 13.81
C GLY A 186 -7.04 -10.96 14.60
N LYS A 187 -6.72 -12.19 14.14
CA LYS A 187 -6.98 -13.45 14.83
C LYS A 187 -5.81 -14.40 14.63
N PRO A 188 -4.84 -14.45 15.55
CA PRO A 188 -3.64 -15.25 15.38
C PRO A 188 -3.97 -16.75 15.25
N VAL A 189 -3.27 -17.45 14.37
CA VAL A 189 -3.33 -18.92 14.29
C VAL A 189 -2.55 -19.49 15.47
N MET A 190 -3.25 -19.78 16.57
CA MET A 190 -2.61 -20.25 17.82
C MET A 190 -2.01 -21.65 17.71
N ARG A 191 -2.60 -22.54 16.91
CA ARG A 191 -2.16 -23.91 16.72
C ARG A 191 -0.95 -23.99 15.81
N SER A 192 0.19 -24.46 16.34
CA SER A 192 1.44 -24.60 15.60
C SER A 192 1.35 -25.63 14.48
N ASP A 193 0.56 -26.70 14.62
CA ASP A 193 0.33 -27.70 13.57
C ASP A 193 -0.45 -27.08 12.38
N VAL A 194 -1.49 -26.27 12.65
CA VAL A 194 -2.26 -25.57 11.61
C VAL A 194 -1.36 -24.56 10.89
N MET A 195 -0.58 -23.73 11.61
CA MET A 195 0.34 -22.79 11.00
C MET A 195 1.42 -23.48 10.16
N ARG A 196 1.95 -24.62 10.64
CA ARG A 196 2.89 -25.44 9.86
C ARG A 196 2.27 -25.88 8.53
N HIS A 197 1.08 -26.47 8.56
CA HIS A 197 0.38 -26.92 7.35
C HIS A 197 0.03 -25.75 6.43
N ALA A 198 -0.32 -24.57 6.98
CA ALA A 198 -0.53 -23.35 6.21
C ALA A 198 0.72 -22.93 5.42
N LEU A 199 1.87 -22.92 6.08
CA LEU A 199 3.16 -22.62 5.45
C LEU A 199 3.55 -23.66 4.38
N GLU A 200 3.35 -24.97 4.65
CA GLU A 200 3.57 -26.03 3.66
C GLU A 200 2.65 -25.86 2.44
N TYR A 201 1.37 -25.53 2.66
CA TYR A 201 0.38 -25.39 1.60
C TYR A 201 0.60 -24.13 0.76
N SER A 202 0.89 -22.98 1.40
CA SER A 202 1.16 -21.71 0.70
C SER A 202 2.38 -21.80 -0.24
N ARG A 203 3.36 -22.63 0.12
CA ARG A 203 4.55 -22.87 -0.69
C ARG A 203 4.25 -23.47 -2.06
N LEU A 204 3.20 -24.30 -2.19
CA LEU A 204 2.80 -24.89 -3.47
C LEU A 204 2.41 -23.81 -4.50
N PHE A 205 1.96 -22.66 -4.04
CA PHE A 205 1.51 -21.54 -4.88
C PHE A 205 2.51 -20.39 -4.90
N GLY A 206 3.63 -20.48 -4.16
CA GLY A 206 4.63 -19.44 -4.08
C GLY A 206 4.17 -18.14 -3.39
N ILE A 207 3.02 -18.15 -2.70
CA ILE A 207 2.47 -17.00 -1.98
C ILE A 207 2.99 -16.95 -0.54
N PRO A 208 3.15 -15.74 0.06
CA PRO A 208 3.53 -15.61 1.45
C PRO A 208 2.35 -15.87 2.40
N VAL A 209 2.67 -16.34 3.62
CA VAL A 209 1.79 -16.26 4.78
C VAL A 209 2.11 -14.98 5.53
N LEU A 210 1.13 -14.09 5.69
CA LEU A 210 1.22 -12.85 6.45
C LEU A 210 0.68 -13.14 7.85
N SER A 211 1.55 -13.09 8.86
CA SER A 211 1.21 -13.48 10.22
C SER A 211 1.00 -12.27 11.13
N HIS A 212 -0.20 -12.15 11.68
CA HIS A 212 -0.49 -11.32 12.84
C HIS A 212 0.01 -12.08 14.07
N CYS A 213 1.18 -11.68 14.57
CA CYS A 213 1.88 -12.38 15.64
C CYS A 213 1.43 -11.89 17.01
N GLU A 214 0.49 -12.57 17.61
CA GLU A 214 -0.02 -12.27 18.94
C GLU A 214 -0.39 -13.54 19.68
N ASP A 215 0.14 -13.74 20.90
CA ASP A 215 -0.33 -14.83 21.77
C ASP A 215 -1.62 -14.40 22.47
N ALA A 216 -2.74 -15.02 22.06
CA ALA A 216 -4.06 -14.71 22.58
C ALA A 216 -4.22 -14.96 24.09
N ASN A 217 -3.33 -15.75 24.72
CA ASN A 217 -3.35 -15.99 26.16
C ASN A 217 -2.67 -14.87 26.95
N LEU A 218 -1.86 -14.03 26.29
CA LEU A 218 -1.13 -12.91 26.90
C LEU A 218 -1.71 -11.54 26.50
N SER A 219 -2.61 -11.47 25.51
CA SER A 219 -3.09 -10.22 24.92
C SER A 219 -4.41 -9.70 25.50
N ASP A 220 -4.85 -10.23 26.64
CA ASP A 220 -6.05 -9.71 27.36
C ASP A 220 -5.70 -8.40 28.11
N GLY A 221 -5.35 -7.35 27.35
CA GLY A 221 -5.01 -6.02 27.83
C GLY A 221 -5.53 -4.93 26.92
N GLN A 222 -5.11 -3.68 27.18
CA GLN A 222 -5.64 -2.49 26.52
C GLN A 222 -4.56 -1.61 25.89
N MET A 223 -3.32 -1.75 26.39
CA MET A 223 -2.15 -1.01 25.92
C MET A 223 -0.86 -1.82 26.21
N HIS A 224 0.28 -1.32 25.81
CA HIS A 224 1.59 -1.92 26.15
C HIS A 224 1.80 -2.00 27.67
N GLU A 225 2.24 -3.17 28.14
CA GLU A 225 2.61 -3.37 29.54
C GLU A 225 3.93 -2.65 29.87
N GLY A 226 3.90 -1.75 30.85
CA GLY A 226 5.06 -1.00 31.26
C GLY A 226 4.74 0.16 32.20
N TYR A 227 5.59 1.18 32.18
CA TYR A 227 5.43 2.35 33.04
C TYR A 227 4.08 3.04 32.85
N TYR A 228 3.69 3.33 31.62
CA TYR A 228 2.45 4.07 31.35
C TYR A 228 1.18 3.26 31.62
N SER A 229 1.18 1.94 31.41
CA SER A 229 0.02 1.12 31.77
C SER A 229 -0.27 1.17 33.27
N THR A 230 0.80 1.18 34.08
CA THR A 230 0.69 1.34 35.53
C THR A 230 0.20 2.73 35.93
N VAL A 231 0.74 3.79 35.31
CA VAL A 231 0.36 5.19 35.60
C VAL A 231 -1.08 5.47 35.20
N TYR A 232 -1.52 4.95 34.05
CA TYR A 232 -2.89 5.18 33.55
C TYR A 232 -3.91 4.18 34.09
N GLY A 233 -3.47 3.17 34.85
CA GLY A 233 -4.36 2.16 35.42
C GLY A 233 -5.05 1.29 34.39
N LEU A 234 -4.43 1.09 33.23
CA LEU A 234 -4.91 0.23 32.15
C LEU A 234 -4.16 -1.10 32.16
N LYS A 235 -4.88 -2.21 31.89
CA LYS A 235 -4.27 -3.52 31.81
C LYS A 235 -3.28 -3.58 30.65
N GLY A 236 -2.05 -4.02 30.94
CA GLY A 236 -0.97 -4.14 29.96
C GLY A 236 -1.06 -5.40 29.10
N ILE A 237 -0.48 -5.32 27.90
CA ILE A 237 -0.16 -6.44 27.01
C ILE A 237 1.37 -6.49 26.93
N PRO A 238 2.02 -7.57 27.42
CA PRO A 238 3.48 -7.67 27.39
C PRO A 238 4.01 -7.74 25.95
N ALA A 239 5.24 -7.30 25.74
CA ALA A 239 5.92 -7.39 24.44
C ALA A 239 6.05 -8.85 23.98
N GLU A 240 6.22 -9.74 24.94
CA GLU A 240 6.37 -11.19 24.74
C GLU A 240 5.16 -11.83 24.07
N ALA A 241 3.96 -11.22 24.14
CA ALA A 241 2.80 -11.69 23.39
C ALA A 241 3.05 -11.71 21.88
N GLU A 242 3.79 -10.73 21.35
CA GLU A 242 4.25 -10.69 19.95
C GLU A 242 5.47 -11.57 19.74
N GLU A 243 6.47 -11.45 20.60
CA GLU A 243 7.79 -12.07 20.43
C GLU A 243 7.75 -13.59 20.38
N ILE A 244 6.94 -14.22 21.24
CA ILE A 244 6.74 -15.68 21.28
C ILE A 244 6.18 -16.18 19.94
N MET A 245 5.19 -15.48 19.40
CA MET A 245 4.54 -15.89 18.15
C MET A 245 5.44 -15.66 16.95
N VAL A 246 6.19 -14.58 16.90
CA VAL A 246 7.21 -14.31 15.89
C VAL A 246 8.27 -15.40 15.91
N ALA A 247 8.80 -15.76 17.08
CA ALA A 247 9.80 -16.80 17.23
C ALA A 247 9.26 -18.17 16.79
N ARG A 248 8.03 -18.53 17.17
CA ARG A 248 7.34 -19.76 16.75
C ARG A 248 7.23 -19.83 15.24
N ASP A 249 6.72 -18.77 14.59
CA ASP A 249 6.47 -18.76 13.16
C ASP A 249 7.77 -18.81 12.35
N ILE A 250 8.83 -18.17 12.82
CA ILE A 250 10.18 -18.27 12.23
C ILE A 250 10.70 -19.71 12.30
N VAL A 251 10.51 -20.42 13.42
CA VAL A 251 10.89 -21.82 13.55
C VAL A 251 10.15 -22.70 12.54
N LEU A 252 8.85 -22.44 12.35
CA LEU A 252 8.03 -23.16 11.35
C LEU A 252 8.42 -22.79 9.92
N ALA A 253 8.71 -21.53 9.62
CA ALA A 253 9.22 -21.10 8.32
C ALA A 253 10.57 -21.74 7.99
N ARG A 254 11.46 -21.91 8.98
CA ARG A 254 12.72 -22.64 8.82
C ARG A 254 12.49 -24.10 8.47
N LEU A 255 11.52 -24.76 9.12
CA LEU A 255 11.17 -26.15 8.86
C LEU A 255 10.61 -26.34 7.45
N THR A 256 9.68 -25.49 7.04
CA THR A 256 8.91 -25.62 5.79
C THR A 256 9.57 -24.97 4.60
N ARG A 257 10.52 -24.03 4.82
CA ARG A 257 11.12 -23.16 3.79
C ARG A 257 10.07 -22.31 3.03
N ALA A 258 8.91 -22.08 3.63
CA ALA A 258 7.86 -21.23 3.09
C ALA A 258 8.16 -19.75 3.35
N ARG A 259 7.55 -18.89 2.54
CA ARG A 259 7.63 -17.43 2.68
C ARG A 259 6.76 -16.99 3.85
N LEU A 260 7.37 -16.38 4.84
CA LEU A 260 6.71 -15.82 6.01
C LEU A 260 6.89 -14.30 6.03
N HIS A 261 5.83 -13.58 6.22
CA HIS A 261 5.85 -12.14 6.45
C HIS A 261 5.25 -11.82 7.81
N ILE A 262 5.99 -11.11 8.66
CA ILE A 262 5.53 -10.67 9.98
C ILE A 262 4.85 -9.32 9.80
N CYS A 263 3.54 -9.28 10.05
CA CYS A 263 2.75 -8.04 9.99
C CYS A 263 3.14 -7.10 11.13
N HIS A 264 3.05 -5.80 10.90
CA HIS A 264 3.13 -4.70 11.87
C HIS A 264 4.03 -4.96 13.08
N VAL A 265 5.29 -5.42 12.83
CA VAL A 265 6.25 -5.68 13.91
C VAL A 265 6.42 -4.44 14.78
N SER A 266 6.32 -4.60 16.10
CA SER A 266 6.30 -3.49 17.03
C SER A 266 7.33 -3.58 18.17
N THR A 267 7.92 -4.76 18.42
CA THR A 267 8.81 -4.99 19.56
C THR A 267 10.27 -5.21 19.17
N LYS A 268 11.17 -4.84 20.08
CA LYS A 268 12.62 -5.03 19.89
C LYS A 268 13.01 -6.52 19.79
N GLY A 269 12.37 -7.38 20.59
CA GLY A 269 12.67 -8.80 20.57
C GLY A 269 12.19 -9.49 19.29
N ALA A 270 11.04 -9.10 18.74
CA ALA A 270 10.58 -9.57 17.44
C ALA A 270 11.53 -9.17 16.31
N LEU A 271 12.04 -7.91 16.31
CA LEU A 271 13.05 -7.46 15.36
C LEU A 271 14.34 -8.27 15.44
N GLU A 272 14.78 -8.64 16.65
CA GLU A 272 15.96 -9.47 16.84
C GLU A 272 15.75 -10.89 16.28
N ALA A 273 14.57 -11.47 16.50
CA ALA A 273 14.21 -12.76 15.91
C ALA A 273 14.21 -12.71 14.36
N VAL A 274 13.65 -11.66 13.77
CA VAL A 274 13.68 -11.43 12.32
C VAL A 274 15.11 -11.25 11.81
N ARG A 275 15.96 -10.53 12.53
CA ARG A 275 17.38 -10.34 12.19
C ARG A 275 18.11 -11.68 12.10
N GLN A 276 17.94 -12.54 13.11
CA GLN A 276 18.53 -13.87 13.15
C GLN A 276 18.01 -14.76 12.01
N ALA A 277 16.71 -14.70 11.72
CA ALA A 277 16.11 -15.43 10.61
C ALA A 277 16.72 -15.04 9.25
N LYS A 278 16.86 -13.72 9.00
CA LYS A 278 17.46 -13.20 7.77
C LYS A 278 18.96 -13.57 7.66
N ALA A 279 19.70 -13.50 8.76
CA ALA A 279 21.11 -13.93 8.81
C ALA A 279 21.30 -15.41 8.46
N LEU A 280 20.28 -16.25 8.73
CA LEU A 280 20.25 -17.65 8.33
C LEU A 280 19.74 -17.88 6.88
N GLY A 281 19.46 -16.81 6.13
CA GLY A 281 18.94 -16.89 4.76
C GLY A 281 17.52 -17.47 4.69
N LEU A 282 16.71 -17.31 5.74
CA LEU A 282 15.32 -17.75 5.73
C LEU A 282 14.45 -16.75 4.93
N PRO A 283 13.42 -17.22 4.23
CA PRO A 283 12.51 -16.37 3.48
C PRO A 283 11.50 -15.68 4.40
N VAL A 284 12.03 -14.88 5.33
CA VAL A 284 11.27 -14.12 6.33
C VAL A 284 11.40 -12.63 6.02
N THR A 285 10.27 -11.94 5.96
CA THR A 285 10.16 -10.48 5.81
C THR A 285 9.28 -9.91 6.90
N CYS A 286 9.34 -8.60 7.12
CA CYS A 286 8.47 -7.91 8.07
C CYS A 286 8.11 -6.50 7.62
N GLU A 287 6.99 -5.99 8.14
CA GLU A 287 6.53 -4.63 7.94
C GLU A 287 6.46 -3.86 9.25
N ALA A 288 6.56 -2.52 9.17
CA ALA A 288 6.27 -1.60 10.25
C ALA A 288 5.17 -0.64 9.84
N THR A 289 4.44 -0.09 10.82
CA THR A 289 3.39 0.88 10.54
C THR A 289 3.80 2.31 10.86
N PRO A 290 3.22 3.33 10.19
CA PRO A 290 3.53 4.73 10.48
C PRO A 290 3.26 5.12 11.93
N HIS A 291 2.20 4.58 12.55
CA HIS A 291 1.86 4.89 13.93
C HIS A 291 2.83 4.28 14.95
N HIS A 292 3.32 3.05 14.74
CA HIS A 292 4.36 2.46 15.59
C HIS A 292 5.74 3.14 15.43
N LEU A 293 5.98 3.76 14.29
CA LEU A 293 7.21 4.54 14.05
C LEU A 293 7.14 5.96 14.62
N ALA A 294 5.94 6.54 14.76
CA ALA A 294 5.75 7.94 15.12
C ALA A 294 5.34 8.17 16.58
N LEU A 295 4.60 7.25 17.19
CA LEU A 295 3.96 7.39 18.49
C LEU A 295 4.50 6.38 19.51
N THR A 296 4.42 6.74 20.79
CA THR A 296 4.71 5.86 21.91
C THR A 296 3.46 5.60 22.74
N ASP A 297 3.54 4.66 23.68
CA ASP A 297 2.50 4.34 24.66
C ASP A 297 2.11 5.53 25.57
N GLU A 298 2.95 6.56 25.66
CA GLU A 298 2.61 7.83 26.32
C GLU A 298 1.39 8.51 25.73
N ALA A 299 1.17 8.35 24.40
CA ALA A 299 0.04 8.94 23.68
C ALA A 299 -1.34 8.46 24.21
N VAL A 300 -1.37 7.33 24.91
CA VAL A 300 -2.60 6.78 25.56
C VAL A 300 -3.06 7.62 26.74
N GLY A 301 -2.21 8.48 27.28
CA GLY A 301 -2.48 9.21 28.53
C GLY A 301 -3.71 10.14 28.53
N SER A 302 -4.18 10.54 27.37
CA SER A 302 -5.44 11.28 27.24
C SER A 302 -6.69 10.39 27.23
N TYR A 303 -6.52 9.07 27.24
CA TYR A 303 -7.55 8.06 26.98
C TYR A 303 -8.28 8.26 25.64
N ASP A 304 -7.61 8.94 24.68
CA ASP A 304 -8.12 9.07 23.33
C ASP A 304 -8.14 7.69 22.65
N THR A 305 -9.34 7.19 22.41
CA THR A 305 -9.55 5.87 21.81
C THR A 305 -8.96 5.75 20.41
N ASP A 306 -8.69 6.86 19.73
CA ASP A 306 -8.00 6.87 18.43
C ASP A 306 -6.55 6.39 18.54
N THR A 307 -5.96 6.35 19.77
CA THR A 307 -4.64 5.76 20.02
C THR A 307 -4.66 4.25 20.25
N LYS A 308 -5.86 3.65 20.39
CA LYS A 308 -6.00 2.21 20.63
C LYS A 308 -5.82 1.43 19.32
N VAL A 309 -4.74 0.67 19.25
CA VAL A 309 -4.33 -0.14 18.09
C VAL A 309 -3.83 -1.50 18.57
N ASN A 310 -3.80 -2.49 17.70
CA ASN A 310 -3.24 -3.82 17.96
C ASN A 310 -2.30 -4.25 16.82
N PRO A 311 -0.99 -4.49 17.10
CA PRO A 311 -0.30 -4.41 18.40
C PRO A 311 -0.41 -3.03 19.04
N PRO A 312 -0.34 -2.91 20.38
CA PRO A 312 -0.44 -1.61 21.03
C PRO A 312 0.77 -0.71 20.73
N LEU A 313 0.58 0.61 20.81
CA LEU A 313 1.69 1.56 20.79
C LEU A 313 2.68 1.18 21.90
N ARG A 314 3.97 1.11 21.56
CA ARG A 314 5.02 0.60 22.42
C ARG A 314 5.80 1.72 23.10
N SER A 315 6.63 1.35 24.07
CA SER A 315 7.54 2.29 24.74
C SER A 315 8.55 2.91 23.79
N ALA A 316 9.14 4.05 24.19
CA ALA A 316 10.16 4.75 23.41
C ALA A 316 11.36 3.85 23.01
N GLU A 317 11.70 2.84 23.86
CA GLU A 317 12.77 1.89 23.53
C GLU A 317 12.43 1.05 22.31
N HIS A 318 11.22 0.53 22.22
CA HIS A 318 10.75 -0.26 21.09
C HIS A 318 10.64 0.58 19.82
N VAL A 319 10.09 1.81 19.94
CA VAL A 319 9.99 2.74 18.81
C VAL A 319 11.38 3.09 18.25
N GLN A 320 12.36 3.33 19.12
CA GLN A 320 13.73 3.60 18.69
C GLN A 320 14.35 2.39 17.97
N ALA A 321 14.19 1.18 18.51
CA ALA A 321 14.67 -0.03 17.87
C ALA A 321 14.00 -0.26 16.50
N LEU A 322 12.73 0.05 16.36
CA LEU A 322 11.98 -0.06 15.10
C LEU A 322 12.50 0.93 14.04
N ARG A 323 12.79 2.19 14.43
CA ARG A 323 13.39 3.21 13.55
C ARG A 323 14.79 2.80 13.08
N GLU A 324 15.62 2.27 13.97
CA GLU A 324 16.96 1.75 13.64
C GLU A 324 16.88 0.55 12.69
N ALA A 325 15.93 -0.37 12.93
CA ALA A 325 15.67 -1.52 12.08
C ALA A 325 15.21 -1.09 10.66
N LEU A 326 14.37 -0.07 10.58
CA LEU A 326 13.92 0.50 9.31
C LEU A 326 15.09 1.13 8.53
N ALA A 327 15.88 1.98 9.19
CA ALA A 327 17.03 2.66 8.58
C ALA A 327 18.11 1.67 8.11
N SER A 328 18.36 0.60 8.89
CA SER A 328 19.34 -0.45 8.53
C SER A 328 18.86 -1.41 7.44
N GLY A 329 17.58 -1.35 7.02
CA GLY A 329 17.00 -2.25 6.03
C GLY A 329 16.59 -3.62 6.56
N LEU A 330 16.51 -3.78 7.88
CA LEU A 330 15.97 -5.00 8.50
C LEU A 330 14.47 -5.14 8.24
N VAL A 331 13.71 -4.02 8.31
CA VAL A 331 12.30 -3.95 7.92
C VAL A 331 12.21 -3.82 6.41
N ASP A 332 11.35 -4.62 5.78
CA ASP A 332 11.26 -4.75 4.32
C ASP A 332 10.30 -3.74 3.69
N CYS A 333 9.23 -3.38 4.40
CA CYS A 333 8.25 -2.39 3.92
C CYS A 333 7.57 -1.65 5.07
N ILE A 334 6.90 -0.56 4.71
CA ILE A 334 5.96 0.14 5.57
C ILE A 334 4.55 -0.17 5.03
N ALA A 335 3.67 -0.63 5.91
CA ALA A 335 2.26 -0.83 5.62
C ALA A 335 1.40 -0.03 6.60
N THR A 336 0.22 0.39 6.18
CA THR A 336 -0.54 1.36 6.98
C THR A 336 -1.29 0.74 8.14
N ASP A 337 -1.65 -0.53 8.03
CA ASP A 337 -2.66 -1.15 8.89
C ASP A 337 -3.90 -0.23 9.00
N HIS A 338 -4.34 0.26 7.83
CA HIS A 338 -5.53 1.09 7.75
C HIS A 338 -6.75 0.31 8.24
N ALA A 339 -7.16 0.59 9.47
CA ALA A 339 -8.20 -0.12 10.20
C ALA A 339 -9.32 0.84 10.65
N PRO A 340 -10.18 1.28 9.70
CA PRO A 340 -11.26 2.21 9.99
C PRO A 340 -12.36 1.58 10.83
N HIS A 341 -12.94 2.40 11.70
CA HIS A 341 -14.04 2.04 12.58
C HIS A 341 -15.16 3.09 12.55
N HIS A 342 -16.38 2.63 12.78
CA HIS A 342 -17.52 3.50 13.01
C HIS A 342 -17.34 4.26 14.33
N ILE A 343 -17.83 5.49 14.39
CA ILE A 343 -17.66 6.36 15.56
C ILE A 343 -18.14 5.70 16.86
N GLU A 344 -19.25 4.98 16.83
CA GLU A 344 -19.77 4.27 18.02
C GLU A 344 -18.80 3.25 18.62
N SER A 345 -17.90 2.69 17.80
CA SER A 345 -16.86 1.76 18.26
C SER A 345 -15.66 2.46 18.89
N LYS A 346 -15.60 3.78 18.77
CA LYS A 346 -14.52 4.63 19.28
C LYS A 346 -15.00 5.60 20.36
N ASP A 347 -16.24 6.08 20.29
CA ASP A 347 -16.84 7.00 21.28
C ASP A 347 -17.36 6.22 22.50
N CYS A 348 -16.44 5.62 23.24
CA CYS A 348 -16.70 4.81 24.42
C CYS A 348 -15.48 4.81 25.34
N GLU A 349 -15.56 4.12 26.47
CA GLU A 349 -14.42 3.92 27.36
C GLU A 349 -13.24 3.26 26.63
N TYR A 350 -12.01 3.70 26.94
CA TYR A 350 -10.79 3.21 26.26
C TYR A 350 -10.71 1.67 26.23
N GLY A 351 -11.06 1.02 27.35
CA GLY A 351 -11.06 -0.44 27.45
C GLY A 351 -12.01 -1.14 26.46
N LEU A 352 -13.13 -0.52 26.14
CA LEU A 352 -14.17 -1.07 25.26
C LEU A 352 -13.99 -0.68 23.79
N ALA A 353 -13.16 0.32 23.51
CA ALA A 353 -12.95 0.81 22.16
C ALA A 353 -12.32 -0.25 21.25
N SER A 354 -12.75 -0.29 20.00
CA SER A 354 -12.14 -1.13 18.97
C SER A 354 -10.71 -0.68 18.66
N CYS A 355 -9.80 -1.64 18.44
CA CYS A 355 -8.44 -1.36 17.98
C CYS A 355 -8.42 -1.01 16.50
N GLY A 356 -7.66 0.03 16.12
CA GLY A 356 -7.42 0.41 14.73
C GLY A 356 -7.32 1.92 14.53
N ILE A 357 -6.62 2.28 13.47
CA ILE A 357 -6.34 3.66 13.04
C ILE A 357 -6.68 3.81 11.56
N SER A 358 -7.43 4.86 11.19
CA SER A 358 -7.60 5.28 9.79
C SER A 358 -6.33 6.00 9.35
N GLY A 359 -5.34 5.26 8.84
CA GLY A 359 -3.97 5.73 8.63
C GLY A 359 -3.58 6.03 7.18
N ILE A 360 -4.26 5.46 6.18
CA ILE A 360 -3.79 5.45 4.79
C ILE A 360 -3.63 6.87 4.19
N GLU A 361 -4.52 7.80 4.53
CA GLU A 361 -4.47 9.18 4.02
C GLU A 361 -3.35 10.01 4.63
N THR A 362 -2.79 9.59 5.78
CA THR A 362 -1.75 10.34 6.49
C THR A 362 -0.39 9.66 6.49
N ALA A 363 -0.33 8.39 6.07
CA ALA A 363 0.85 7.53 6.21
C ALA A 363 2.13 8.17 5.65
N ILE A 364 2.07 8.67 4.43
CA ILE A 364 3.23 9.27 3.75
C ILE A 364 3.68 10.54 4.46
N ALA A 365 2.73 11.41 4.81
CA ALA A 365 3.05 12.65 5.51
C ALA A 365 3.66 12.40 6.91
N VAL A 366 3.16 11.39 7.63
CA VAL A 366 3.74 10.98 8.93
C VAL A 366 5.19 10.53 8.75
N ILE A 367 5.48 9.68 7.77
CA ILE A 367 6.85 9.20 7.53
C ILE A 367 7.75 10.33 7.04
N MET A 368 7.27 11.18 6.12
CA MET A 368 8.01 12.34 5.63
C MET A 368 8.38 13.30 6.78
N ASP A 369 7.39 13.67 7.59
CA ASP A 369 7.58 14.65 8.67
C ASP A 369 8.41 14.09 9.83
N ARG A 370 8.14 12.84 10.26
CA ARG A 370 8.70 12.28 11.48
C ARG A 370 10.04 11.56 11.29
N LEU A 371 10.31 11.05 10.08
CA LEU A 371 11.52 10.26 9.82
C LEU A 371 12.41 10.87 8.74
N VAL A 372 11.84 11.27 7.60
CA VAL A 372 12.65 11.77 6.48
C VAL A 372 13.18 13.17 6.76
N ARG A 373 12.33 14.09 7.15
CA ARG A 373 12.71 15.49 7.42
C ARG A 373 13.73 15.65 8.54
N PRO A 374 13.65 14.89 9.66
CA PRO A 374 14.71 14.90 10.68
C PRO A 374 15.99 14.17 10.28
N GLY A 375 16.03 13.51 9.10
CA GLY A 375 17.20 12.76 8.63
C GLY A 375 17.37 11.38 9.26
N LEU A 376 16.32 10.83 9.89
CA LEU A 376 16.33 9.47 10.45
C LEU A 376 16.17 8.39 9.36
N LEU A 377 15.59 8.77 8.23
CA LEU A 377 15.36 7.91 7.07
C LEU A 377 15.66 8.69 5.78
N ASP A 378 16.47 8.10 4.90
CA ASP A 378 16.69 8.64 3.56
C ASP A 378 15.41 8.54 2.71
N VAL A 379 15.15 9.55 1.86
CA VAL A 379 13.94 9.60 1.05
C VAL A 379 13.88 8.49 0.00
N ALA A 380 15.01 8.10 -0.59
CA ALA A 380 15.03 6.99 -1.55
C ALA A 380 14.76 5.66 -0.85
N LYS A 381 15.26 5.50 0.39
CA LYS A 381 14.90 4.35 1.24
C LYS A 381 13.41 4.35 1.59
N MET A 382 12.83 5.51 1.95
CA MET A 382 11.38 5.62 2.17
C MET A 382 10.59 5.15 0.93
N VAL A 383 10.96 5.65 -0.26
CA VAL A 383 10.32 5.23 -1.52
C VAL A 383 10.43 3.71 -1.70
N SER A 384 11.59 3.10 -1.45
CA SER A 384 11.76 1.65 -1.56
C SER A 384 10.84 0.87 -0.62
N LEU A 385 10.61 1.39 0.60
CA LEU A 385 9.77 0.75 1.62
C LEU A 385 8.26 0.78 1.26
N PHE A 386 7.84 1.66 0.35
CA PHE A 386 6.47 1.72 -0.18
C PHE A 386 6.34 1.21 -1.62
N THR A 387 7.43 0.82 -2.27
CA THR A 387 7.43 0.39 -3.68
C THR A 387 8.03 -1.01 -3.85
N THR A 388 9.35 -1.12 -3.98
CA THR A 388 10.06 -2.38 -4.22
C THR A 388 9.95 -3.37 -3.06
N GLY A 389 9.90 -2.87 -1.81
CA GLY A 389 9.72 -3.71 -0.63
C GLY A 389 8.42 -4.50 -0.68
N PRO A 390 7.25 -3.85 -0.65
CA PRO A 390 5.97 -4.54 -0.71
C PRO A 390 5.77 -5.32 -2.02
N ALA A 391 6.23 -4.80 -3.18
CA ALA A 391 6.17 -5.52 -4.44
C ALA A 391 6.86 -6.89 -4.38
N GLY A 392 8.08 -6.93 -3.84
CA GLY A 392 8.86 -8.17 -3.71
C GLY A 392 8.23 -9.19 -2.73
N ILE A 393 7.40 -8.72 -1.79
CA ILE A 393 6.69 -9.60 -0.84
C ILE A 393 5.51 -10.28 -1.53
N ILE A 394 4.72 -9.58 -2.35
CA ILE A 394 3.53 -10.14 -3.01
C ILE A 394 3.82 -10.75 -4.38
N GLU A 395 5.03 -10.57 -4.91
CA GLU A 395 5.41 -11.17 -6.19
C GLU A 395 5.50 -12.69 -6.07
N SER A 396 4.73 -13.41 -6.89
CA SER A 396 4.78 -14.87 -6.94
C SER A 396 6.09 -15.33 -7.60
N ARG A 397 6.87 -16.17 -6.91
CA ARG A 397 8.11 -16.74 -7.43
C ARG A 397 7.90 -17.99 -8.30
N GLN A 398 6.68 -18.34 -8.68
CA GLN A 398 6.43 -19.51 -9.55
C GLN A 398 7.14 -19.44 -10.91
N ALA A 399 7.56 -18.26 -11.34
CA ALA A 399 8.28 -18.09 -12.61
C ALA A 399 9.75 -18.56 -12.58
N ALA A 400 10.34 -18.82 -11.40
CA ALA A 400 11.78 -19.13 -11.28
C ALA A 400 12.13 -20.63 -11.36
N ASP A 401 11.18 -21.53 -11.11
CA ASP A 401 11.44 -22.97 -10.97
C ASP A 401 10.98 -23.85 -12.16
N GLY A 402 10.71 -23.26 -13.33
CA GLY A 402 10.56 -24.03 -14.57
C GLY A 402 9.36 -24.98 -14.67
N MET A 403 8.34 -24.84 -13.84
CA MET A 403 7.08 -25.55 -14.04
C MET A 403 6.19 -24.81 -15.01
N ASP A 404 6.27 -25.21 -16.27
CA ASP A 404 5.34 -24.86 -17.35
C ASP A 404 3.94 -25.36 -16.97
N GLN A 405 3.12 -24.51 -16.38
CA GLN A 405 1.68 -24.76 -16.26
C GLN A 405 0.97 -23.95 -17.34
N GLY A 406 0.66 -24.64 -18.42
CA GLY A 406 -0.18 -24.13 -19.50
C GLY A 406 -1.58 -23.76 -18.99
N THR A 407 -1.75 -22.55 -18.49
CA THR A 407 -3.04 -21.85 -18.39
C THR A 407 -2.83 -20.36 -18.55
N SER A 408 -3.38 -19.89 -19.62
CA SER A 408 -3.61 -18.59 -20.15
C SER A 408 -4.14 -17.54 -19.15
N ASP A 409 -3.30 -16.88 -18.39
CA ASP A 409 -3.49 -15.47 -18.03
C ASP A 409 -2.14 -14.83 -17.70
N LEU A 410 -1.25 -14.83 -18.71
CA LEU A 410 0.04 -14.13 -18.70
C LEU A 410 -0.09 -12.63 -18.39
N THR A 411 -1.29 -12.05 -18.52
CA THR A 411 -1.54 -10.61 -18.31
C THR A 411 -1.56 -10.22 -16.83
N ALA A 412 -2.05 -11.06 -15.93
CA ALA A 412 -2.08 -10.75 -14.50
C ALA A 412 -0.69 -10.93 -13.84
N ASN A 413 0.05 -11.98 -14.22
CA ASN A 413 1.40 -12.24 -13.72
C ASN A 413 2.43 -11.25 -14.28
N GLN A 414 2.30 -10.81 -15.54
CA GLN A 414 3.17 -9.77 -16.10
C GLN A 414 2.92 -8.39 -15.48
N ALA A 415 1.68 -8.08 -15.09
CA ALA A 415 1.38 -6.83 -14.38
C ALA A 415 1.96 -6.81 -12.95
N ALA A 416 2.13 -7.97 -12.33
CA ALA A 416 2.77 -8.08 -11.01
C ALA A 416 4.27 -7.75 -11.07
N ALA A 417 4.98 -8.22 -12.10
CA ALA A 417 6.42 -8.04 -12.27
C ALA A 417 6.87 -6.56 -12.47
N TYR A 418 5.94 -5.65 -12.74
CA TYR A 418 6.23 -4.23 -12.98
C TYR A 418 5.74 -3.31 -11.86
N ARG A 419 5.18 -3.84 -10.78
CA ARG A 419 4.75 -2.99 -9.67
C ARG A 419 5.95 -2.43 -8.92
N GLY A 420 5.82 -1.17 -8.49
CA GLY A 420 6.89 -0.51 -7.73
C GLY A 420 8.09 -0.06 -8.55
N ALA A 421 7.94 0.07 -9.89
CA ALA A 421 8.98 0.54 -10.80
C ALA A 421 8.44 1.45 -11.90
N LEU A 422 9.27 2.38 -12.41
CA LEU A 422 8.99 3.23 -13.57
C LEU A 422 9.63 2.67 -14.86
N THR A 423 9.72 1.35 -14.96
CA THR A 423 10.33 0.68 -16.13
C THR A 423 9.48 0.94 -17.38
N PRO A 424 10.08 1.31 -18.53
CA PRO A 424 9.36 1.45 -19.78
C PRO A 424 8.54 0.20 -20.12
N GLY A 425 7.26 0.40 -20.48
CA GLY A 425 6.28 -0.65 -20.70
C GLY A 425 5.46 -1.04 -19.48
N ALA A 426 5.89 -0.70 -18.26
CA ALA A 426 5.13 -0.91 -17.03
C ALA A 426 3.81 -0.10 -17.02
N PRO A 427 2.78 -0.55 -16.30
CA PRO A 427 1.63 0.30 -15.99
C PRO A 427 2.09 1.63 -15.38
N ALA A 428 1.50 2.73 -15.81
CA ALA A 428 1.87 4.05 -15.32
C ALA A 428 1.19 4.35 -13.97
N ASP A 429 1.65 3.67 -12.94
CA ASP A 429 1.29 3.92 -11.55
C ASP A 429 2.38 4.78 -10.92
N VAL A 430 2.04 6.03 -10.58
CA VAL A 430 3.00 7.06 -10.15
C VAL A 430 2.44 7.83 -8.96
N THR A 431 3.30 8.09 -7.98
CA THR A 431 3.02 9.00 -6.86
C THR A 431 3.94 10.21 -6.95
N ILE A 432 3.37 11.40 -6.77
CA ILE A 432 4.11 12.64 -6.72
C ILE A 432 3.95 13.23 -5.32
N ILE A 433 5.07 13.49 -4.65
CA ILE A 433 5.12 14.08 -3.31
C ILE A 433 5.63 15.51 -3.42
N ASP A 434 4.97 16.42 -2.71
CA ASP A 434 5.49 17.75 -2.44
C ASP A 434 6.15 17.75 -1.04
N PRO A 435 7.49 17.76 -0.96
CA PRO A 435 8.21 17.62 0.31
C PRO A 435 8.04 18.84 1.22
N GLU A 436 7.65 19.99 0.68
CA GLU A 436 7.46 21.23 1.43
C GLU A 436 5.99 21.54 1.77
N LEU A 437 5.05 20.75 1.25
CA LEU A 437 3.63 20.96 1.49
C LEU A 437 3.29 20.63 2.94
N ALA A 438 2.87 21.65 3.71
CA ALA A 438 2.39 21.48 5.07
C ALA A 438 0.85 21.51 5.11
N ARG A 439 0.25 20.58 5.86
CA ARG A 439 -1.20 20.50 6.10
C ARG A 439 -1.48 20.08 7.52
N THR A 440 -2.55 20.62 8.11
CA THR A 440 -3.10 20.12 9.37
C THR A 440 -4.02 18.93 9.11
N VAL A 441 -3.80 17.84 9.83
CA VAL A 441 -4.62 16.63 9.72
C VAL A 441 -6.04 16.93 10.20
N ASN A 442 -6.99 16.85 9.29
CA ASN A 442 -8.42 17.04 9.57
C ASN A 442 -9.21 15.80 9.15
N PRO A 443 -9.57 14.90 10.09
CA PRO A 443 -10.28 13.65 9.76
C PRO A 443 -11.63 13.87 9.07
N ARG A 444 -12.27 15.05 9.25
CA ARG A 444 -13.53 15.38 8.55
C ARG A 444 -13.37 15.46 7.03
N GLN A 445 -12.14 15.65 6.56
CA GLN A 445 -11.81 15.71 5.12
C GLN A 445 -11.38 14.35 4.55
N PHE A 446 -11.24 13.33 5.39
CA PHE A 446 -10.86 11.99 4.92
C PHE A 446 -11.95 11.39 4.03
N TYR A 447 -11.53 10.68 3.00
CA TYR A 447 -12.40 9.85 2.17
C TYR A 447 -12.78 8.54 2.86
N SER A 448 -11.90 8.00 3.72
CA SER A 448 -12.24 6.87 4.58
C SER A 448 -13.50 7.15 5.38
N ARG A 449 -14.37 6.17 5.53
CA ARG A 449 -15.56 6.27 6.39
C ARG A 449 -15.18 6.40 7.87
N GLY A 450 -14.22 5.61 8.32
CA GLY A 450 -13.63 5.75 9.64
C GLY A 450 -12.80 7.02 9.75
N LYS A 451 -12.98 7.77 10.85
CA LYS A 451 -12.29 9.03 11.12
C LYS A 451 -11.33 8.93 12.31
N ASN A 452 -11.09 7.70 12.76
CA ASN A 452 -10.29 7.36 13.93
C ASN A 452 -8.79 7.51 13.64
N THR A 453 -8.21 8.63 14.00
CA THR A 453 -6.76 8.89 13.82
C THR A 453 -6.18 9.68 14.99
N PRO A 454 -5.07 9.21 15.60
CA PRO A 454 -4.37 9.93 16.66
C PRO A 454 -3.59 11.14 16.14
N PHE A 455 -3.47 11.30 14.82
CA PHE A 455 -2.77 12.43 14.20
C PHE A 455 -3.64 13.69 14.03
N LYS A 456 -4.91 13.64 14.40
CA LYS A 456 -5.87 14.74 14.31
C LYS A 456 -5.32 16.04 14.90
N GLY A 457 -5.38 17.11 14.13
CA GLY A 457 -4.90 18.44 14.52
C GLY A 457 -3.39 18.63 14.43
N MET A 458 -2.62 17.61 14.14
CA MET A 458 -1.19 17.73 13.92
C MET A 458 -0.90 18.38 12.57
N GLU A 459 0.05 19.32 12.52
CA GLU A 459 0.61 19.81 11.27
C GLU A 459 1.72 18.86 10.82
N LEU A 460 1.60 18.34 9.61
CA LEU A 460 2.55 17.43 8.98
C LEU A 460 3.04 18.03 7.66
N THR A 461 4.32 17.81 7.33
CA THR A 461 4.96 18.30 6.10
C THR A 461 5.42 17.14 5.23
N GLY A 462 5.23 17.26 3.90
CA GLY A 462 5.61 16.23 2.92
C GLY A 462 4.42 15.35 2.52
N TRP A 463 3.46 15.92 1.79
CA TRP A 463 2.24 15.25 1.38
C TRP A 463 2.28 14.78 -0.08
N PRO A 464 1.63 13.65 -0.41
CA PRO A 464 1.29 13.35 -1.79
C PRO A 464 0.45 14.47 -2.39
N CYS A 465 0.86 14.96 -3.56
CA CYS A 465 0.13 16.01 -4.26
C CYS A 465 -0.53 15.51 -5.55
N MET A 466 -0.12 14.33 -6.05
CA MET A 466 -0.79 13.70 -7.19
C MET A 466 -0.59 12.19 -7.17
N THR A 467 -1.64 11.46 -7.52
CA THR A 467 -1.65 10.00 -7.68
C THR A 467 -2.15 9.66 -9.07
N ILE A 468 -1.39 8.86 -9.78
CA ILE A 468 -1.66 8.43 -11.16
C ILE A 468 -1.75 6.90 -11.16
N VAL A 469 -2.83 6.34 -11.69
CA VAL A 469 -3.07 4.90 -11.82
C VAL A 469 -3.39 4.56 -13.27
N GLY A 470 -2.60 3.67 -13.86
CA GLY A 470 -2.74 3.32 -15.27
C GLY A 470 -2.72 4.54 -16.19
N GLY A 471 -1.89 5.54 -15.86
CA GLY A 471 -1.74 6.78 -16.61
C GLY A 471 -2.86 7.82 -16.40
N ARG A 472 -3.87 7.54 -15.56
CA ARG A 472 -4.95 8.46 -15.22
C ARG A 472 -4.65 9.16 -13.90
N ILE A 473 -4.77 10.48 -13.84
CA ILE A 473 -4.72 11.21 -12.57
C ILE A 473 -5.98 10.86 -11.79
N VAL A 474 -5.85 10.14 -10.68
CA VAL A 474 -6.96 9.71 -9.82
C VAL A 474 -7.13 10.58 -8.59
N ALA A 475 -6.05 11.25 -8.14
CA ALA A 475 -6.12 12.25 -7.10
C ALA A 475 -5.12 13.37 -7.36
N GLN A 476 -5.49 14.59 -6.97
CA GLN A 476 -4.64 15.77 -7.04
C GLN A 476 -4.91 16.69 -5.85
N ASP A 477 -3.86 17.18 -5.20
CA ASP A 477 -3.90 18.06 -4.04
C ASP A 477 -4.79 17.55 -2.88
N GLY A 478 -4.79 16.21 -2.70
CA GLY A 478 -5.58 15.52 -1.69
C GLY A 478 -7.06 15.34 -2.07
N ARG A 479 -7.44 15.65 -3.33
CA ARG A 479 -8.80 15.47 -3.84
C ARG A 479 -8.85 14.40 -4.91
N VAL A 480 -9.81 13.50 -4.82
CA VAL A 480 -10.08 12.50 -5.85
C VAL A 480 -10.66 13.18 -7.09
N VAL A 481 -10.13 12.84 -8.27
CA VAL A 481 -10.52 13.46 -9.55
C VAL A 481 -11.63 12.63 -10.21
N GLY A 482 -12.63 13.32 -10.75
CA GLY A 482 -13.65 12.72 -11.63
C GLY A 482 -14.81 12.03 -10.93
N GLN A 483 -14.96 12.17 -9.61
CA GLN A 483 -16.18 11.81 -8.89
C GLN A 483 -16.85 13.11 -8.41
N THR A 484 -18.04 13.38 -8.93
CA THR A 484 -18.96 14.34 -8.31
C THR A 484 -19.45 13.74 -7.01
N ASP A 485 -19.41 14.52 -5.91
CA ASP A 485 -19.94 14.19 -4.58
C ASP A 485 -21.37 13.65 -4.63
#